data_ed29e3a17a8c05d4053f7f3d6a61e146
#
_entry.id   ed29e3a17a8c05d4053f7f3d6a61e146
#
_cell.length_a   1.000
_cell.length_b   1.000
_cell.length_c   1.000
_cell.angle_alpha   90.00
_cell.angle_beta   90.00
_cell.angle_gamma   90.00
#
_symmetry.space_group_name_H-M   'P 1'
#
loop_
_entity.id
_entity.type
_entity.pdbx_description
1 polymer ?
#
loop_
_entity_poly.entity_id
_entity_poly.type
_entity_poly.pdbx_seq_one_letter_code
_entity_poly.pdbx_strand_id
1 'polypeptide(L)'
;MXSIYLWVPESDYDRTXVGCIANKIVALYGGNITIKLGDKQGFNXAXNPKIXDGLKKAVDXCLKXHNLVIFLLDSDGTQSQNQRXXERNSXVNXIEXVVKLFEGEGRVKYFPMIQELEAWLLVDYLGICCFFTKNADHRNNRKWIDFANSKQRGGTDLIAEAESGGRGAKECLVKASQEILIKHNPNLTDKHKNLKASQYEESQSSKIAEYLEIDYQTLRRNKSLLDFATCLHQLDAYFFIFSIYESLGLVDINSAHLHTELVLFLYKKSMFLYPIELYYHIFNV
;
A
#
# COMPACT_ATOMS: atom_id res chain seq x y z
N MET A 1 9.85 18.74 -0.14
CA MET A 1 9.61 17.32 0.20
C MET A 1 8.10 17.03 0.22
N UNK A 2 7.48 16.15 -0.52
CA UNK A 2 6.26 15.84 -0.59
C UNK A 2 5.88 15.22 0.56
N SER A 3 4.86 15.52 0.97
CA SER A 3 4.28 14.96 2.19
C SER A 3 2.89 14.37 1.91
N ILE A 4 2.69 13.14 2.34
CA ILE A 4 1.40 12.42 2.19
C ILE A 4 0.81 12.18 3.57
N TYR A 5 -0.48 12.44 3.70
CA TYR A 5 -1.28 12.02 4.85
C TYR A 5 -2.02 10.73 4.46
N LEU A 6 -1.68 9.64 5.14
CA LEU A 6 -2.17 8.30 4.81
C LEU A 6 -3.11 7.80 5.91
N TRP A 7 -4.37 7.64 5.58
CA TRP A 7 -5.40 7.14 6.51
C TRP A 7 -5.70 5.66 6.24
N VAL A 8 -5.45 4.83 7.26
CA VAL A 8 -5.79 3.40 7.30
C VAL A 8 -6.68 3.20 8.53
N PRO A 9 -7.99 3.43 8.40
CA PRO A 9 -8.84 3.59 9.58
C PRO A 9 -9.32 2.29 10.24
N GLU A 10 -9.11 1.12 9.65
CA GLU A 10 -9.71 -0.12 10.14
C GLU A 10 -9.07 -0.62 11.43
N SER A 11 -7.75 -0.69 11.51
CA SER A 11 -7.06 -1.07 12.74
C SER A 11 -5.70 -0.37 12.89
N ASP A 12 -5.19 -0.33 14.11
CA ASP A 12 -3.84 0.19 14.37
C ASP A 12 -2.76 -0.77 13.85
N TYR A 13 -3.07 -2.07 13.77
CA TYR A 13 -2.16 -3.06 13.17
C TYR A 13 -2.00 -2.79 11.67
N ASP A 14 -3.12 -2.59 10.97
CA ASP A 14 -3.11 -2.27 9.53
C ASP A 14 -2.38 -0.95 9.28
N ARG A 15 -2.69 0.07 10.07
CA ARG A 15 -2.06 1.39 9.98
C ARG A 15 -0.54 1.27 10.05
N THR A 16 -0.04 0.53 10.99
CA THR A 16 1.42 0.32 11.15
C THR A 16 2.02 -0.54 10.03
N UNK A 17 1.35 -1.45 9.50
CA UNK A 17 1.77 -2.19 8.55
C UNK A 17 1.86 -1.57 7.27
N VAL A 18 0.79 -0.94 7.03
CA VAL A 18 0.78 -0.17 5.79
C VAL A 18 1.86 0.91 5.79
N GLY A 19 2.04 1.58 6.90
CA GLY A 19 3.11 2.57 7.06
C GLY A 19 4.49 2.01 6.76
N CYS A 20 4.78 0.81 7.24
CA CYS A 20 6.05 0.12 6.97
C CYS A 20 6.22 -0.15 5.46
N ILE A 21 5.20 -0.71 4.82
CA ILE A 21 5.22 -1.02 3.38
C ILE A 21 5.36 0.27 2.56
N ALA A 22 4.60 1.32 2.89
CA ALA A 22 4.63 2.61 2.19
C ALA A 22 6.04 3.24 2.25
N ASN A 23 6.70 3.19 3.42
CA ASN A 23 8.06 3.72 3.57
C ASN A 23 9.08 2.91 2.75
N LYS A 24 8.90 1.60 2.64
CA LYS A 24 9.75 0.75 1.77
C LYS A 24 9.55 1.09 0.29
N ILE A 25 8.31 1.33 -0.13
CA ILE A 25 7.99 1.78 -1.50
C ILE A 25 8.66 3.14 -1.76
N VAL A 26 8.51 4.10 -0.85
CA VAL A 26 9.14 5.42 -0.98
C VAL A 26 10.67 5.28 -1.11
N ALA A 27 11.29 4.45 -0.27
CA ALA A 27 12.74 4.19 -0.32
C ALA A 27 13.16 3.57 -1.67
N LEU A 28 12.34 2.68 -2.24
CA LEU A 28 12.59 2.05 -3.55
C LEU A 28 12.67 3.11 -4.68
N TYR A 29 11.86 4.17 -4.57
CA TYR A 29 11.77 5.22 -5.60
C TYR A 29 12.63 6.47 -5.32
N GLY A 30 13.42 6.49 -4.26
CA GLY A 30 14.36 7.57 -4.02
C GLY A 30 14.20 8.31 -2.68
N GLY A 31 13.14 8.05 -1.95
CA GLY A 31 12.99 8.53 -0.58
C GLY A 31 12.61 10.00 -0.41
N ASN A 32 12.01 10.64 -1.41
CA ASN A 32 11.72 12.09 -1.38
C ASN A 32 10.33 12.42 -0.83
N ILE A 33 9.60 11.42 -0.36
CA ILE A 33 8.24 11.58 0.17
C ILE A 33 8.25 11.27 1.67
N THR A 34 7.58 12.09 2.45
CA THR A 34 7.31 11.84 3.87
C THR A 34 5.88 11.32 4.03
N ILE A 35 5.74 10.20 4.73
CA ILE A 35 4.42 9.61 5.04
C ILE A 35 4.04 9.97 6.47
N LYS A 36 2.91 10.63 6.63
CA LYS A 36 2.28 10.87 7.94
C LYS A 36 1.06 9.95 8.05
N LEU A 37 1.06 9.08 9.04
CA LEU A 37 -0.06 8.17 9.28
C LEU A 37 -1.16 8.87 10.09
N GLY A 38 -2.36 8.86 9.59
CA GLY A 38 -3.56 9.32 10.30
C GLY A 38 -3.95 8.31 11.38
N ASP A 39 -4.41 8.81 12.52
CA ASP A 39 -4.86 7.93 13.60
C ASP A 39 -6.35 7.58 13.44
N LYS A 40 -6.72 6.43 13.96
CA LYS A 40 -8.10 5.90 13.91
C LYS A 40 -9.08 6.81 14.67
N GLN A 41 -8.66 7.37 15.78
CA GLN A 41 -9.50 8.25 16.60
C GLN A 41 -9.87 9.51 15.82
N GLY A 42 -8.89 10.15 15.19
CA GLY A 42 -9.11 11.32 14.31
C GLY A 42 -10.05 11.01 13.16
N PHE A 43 -9.91 9.84 12.55
CA PHE A 43 -10.84 9.39 11.51
C PHE A 43 -12.26 9.21 12.05
N ASN A 44 -12.42 8.56 13.16
CA ASN A 44 -13.72 8.37 13.82
C ASN A 44 -14.39 9.69 14.18
N UNK A 45 -13.62 10.50 14.33
CA UNK A 45 -14.07 11.76 14.61
C UNK A 45 -14.57 12.42 13.48
N ALA A 46 -13.88 12.37 12.57
CA ALA A 46 -14.32 12.93 11.27
C ALA A 46 -15.52 12.21 10.64
N UNK A 47 -15.61 11.15 10.75
CA UNK A 47 -16.60 10.44 10.31
C UNK A 47 -17.80 10.49 11.03
N ASN A 48 -17.93 11.21 12.25
CA ASN A 48 -19.08 11.33 13.18
C ASN A 48 -20.27 12.00 12.46
N PRO A 49 -21.40 11.34 12.36
CA PRO A 49 -22.56 11.88 11.60
C PRO A 49 -23.17 13.15 12.21
N LYS A 50 -22.82 13.50 13.45
CA LYS A 50 -23.25 14.73 14.08
C LYS A 50 -22.47 15.96 13.62
N ILE A 51 -21.42 15.78 12.87
CA ILE A 51 -20.56 16.85 12.39
C ILE A 51 -20.74 17.02 10.85
N UNK A 52 -21.19 17.81 10.42
CA UNK A 52 -21.43 18.13 9.14
C UNK A 52 -20.19 18.29 8.37
N ASP A 53 -20.18 17.66 7.50
CA ASP A 53 -19.01 17.68 6.65
C ASP A 53 -17.70 17.40 7.38
N GLY A 54 -17.75 16.62 8.44
CA GLY A 54 -16.60 16.38 9.29
C GLY A 54 -15.41 15.79 8.54
N LEU A 55 -15.61 14.77 7.71
CA LEU A 55 -14.52 14.15 6.94
C LEU A 55 -13.95 15.14 5.90
N LYS A 56 -14.78 15.91 5.22
CA LYS A 56 -14.31 16.98 4.32
C LYS A 56 -13.44 17.99 5.06
N LYS A 57 -13.91 18.48 6.21
CA LYS A 57 -13.15 19.44 7.03
C LYS A 57 -11.82 18.86 7.52
N ALA A 58 -11.82 17.58 7.88
CA ALA A 58 -10.59 16.87 8.28
C ALA A 58 -9.62 16.75 7.10
N VAL A 59 -10.09 16.45 5.92
CA VAL A 59 -9.28 16.41 4.69
C VAL A 59 -8.72 17.81 4.38
N ASP A 60 -9.56 18.85 4.42
CA ASP A 60 -9.12 20.25 4.25
C ASP A 60 -7.96 20.61 5.21
N UNK A 61 -8.02 19.97 6.22
CA UNK A 61 -7.10 20.18 7.15
C UNK A 61 -5.85 19.54 6.89
N CYS A 62 -5.92 18.43 6.57
CA CYS A 62 -4.74 17.68 6.16
C CYS A 62 -4.06 18.27 4.92
N LEU A 63 -4.81 18.73 3.96
CA LEU A 63 -4.29 19.33 2.72
C LEU A 63 -3.54 20.65 2.92
N LYS A 64 -3.70 21.28 4.05
CA LYS A 64 -2.87 22.45 4.44
C LYS A 64 -1.43 22.05 4.80
N UNK A 65 -1.32 20.76 5.20
CA UNK A 65 -0.13 20.30 5.65
C UNK A 65 0.55 19.36 4.78
N HIS A 66 -0.25 18.84 3.98
CA HIS A 66 0.23 17.71 3.17
C HIS A 66 -0.15 17.93 1.70
N ASN A 67 0.64 17.41 0.79
CA ASN A 67 0.41 17.52 -0.65
C ASN A 67 -0.71 16.60 -1.14
N LEU A 68 -0.92 15.47 -0.46
CA LEU A 68 -1.86 14.44 -0.86
C LEU A 68 -2.44 13.77 0.39
N VAL A 69 -3.73 13.47 0.35
CA VAL A 69 -4.40 12.61 1.34
C VAL A 69 -4.80 11.32 0.64
N ILE A 70 -4.40 10.20 1.21
CA ILE A 70 -4.74 8.87 0.69
C ILE A 70 -5.51 8.09 1.75
N PHE A 71 -6.61 7.50 1.36
CA PHE A 71 -7.37 6.52 2.15
C PHE A 71 -7.07 5.13 1.64
N LEU A 72 -6.76 4.22 2.55
CA LEU A 72 -6.62 2.78 2.27
C LEU A 72 -7.58 2.01 3.18
N LEU A 73 -8.43 1.19 2.60
CA LEU A 73 -9.36 0.32 3.33
C LEU A 73 -9.34 -1.08 2.74
N ASP A 74 -9.52 -2.06 3.59
CA ASP A 74 -9.70 -3.43 3.14
C ASP A 74 -10.96 -3.56 2.29
N SER A 75 -10.82 -4.32 1.25
CA SER A 75 -11.90 -4.65 0.33
C SER A 75 -12.10 -6.17 0.38
N ASP A 76 -12.88 -6.64 1.35
CA ASP A 76 -13.07 -8.08 1.64
C ASP A 76 -13.74 -8.87 0.50
N GLY A 77 -13.30 -8.61 -0.72
CA GLY A 77 -13.81 -9.26 -1.91
C GLY A 77 -15.05 -8.56 -2.51
N THR A 78 -15.38 -8.95 -3.71
CA THR A 78 -16.40 -8.32 -4.55
C THR A 78 -17.80 -8.28 -3.90
N GLN A 79 -18.11 -9.33 -3.16
CA GLN A 79 -19.42 -9.46 -2.51
C GLN A 79 -19.57 -8.49 -1.33
N SER A 80 -18.53 -8.32 -0.58
CA SER A 80 -18.44 -7.39 0.55
C SER A 80 -18.47 -5.94 0.09
N GLN A 81 -17.81 -5.61 -1.02
CA GLN A 81 -17.88 -4.28 -1.63
C GLN A 81 -19.30 -3.92 -2.08
N ASN A 82 -19.99 -4.85 -2.72
CA ASN A 82 -21.38 -4.65 -3.15
C ASN A 82 -22.31 -4.43 -1.96
N GLN A 83 -22.10 -5.15 -0.86
CA GLN A 83 -22.82 -4.95 0.41
C GLN A 83 -22.51 -3.58 1.02
N ARG A 84 -21.30 -3.24 1.11
CA ARG A 84 -20.87 -1.93 1.64
C ARG A 84 -21.31 -0.76 0.77
N UNK A 85 -21.34 -0.93 -0.29
CA UNK A 85 -21.82 0.02 -1.14
C UNK A 85 -23.24 0.18 -1.08
N UNK A 86 -23.72 -0.63 -0.63
CA UNK A 86 -25.07 -0.61 -0.43
C UNK A 86 -25.50 0.06 0.78
N GLU A 87 -24.76 -0.03 1.71
CA GLU A 87 -24.94 0.62 3.01
C GLU A 87 -24.75 2.13 2.89
N ARG A 88 -25.79 2.85 3.01
CA ARG A 88 -25.85 4.32 2.80
C ARG A 88 -24.81 5.12 3.61
N ASN A 89 -24.35 4.61 4.76
CA ASN A 89 -23.43 5.30 5.65
C ASN A 89 -22.13 4.51 5.89
N SER A 90 -21.76 3.65 4.91
CA SER A 90 -20.50 2.94 5.05
C SER A 90 -19.25 3.84 4.97
N UNK A 91 -18.15 3.55 5.43
CA UNK A 91 -17.03 4.22 5.42
C UNK A 91 -16.56 4.49 4.11
N VAL A 92 -16.73 3.38 3.30
CA VAL A 92 -16.36 3.51 1.90
C VAL A 92 -17.13 4.67 1.25
N ASN A 93 -18.43 4.65 1.34
CA ASN A 93 -19.27 5.71 0.77
C ASN A 93 -18.92 7.11 1.29
N UNK A 94 -18.46 7.22 2.37
CA UNK A 94 -18.09 8.36 2.95
C UNK A 94 -16.85 8.83 2.41
N ILE A 95 -15.99 8.02 2.30
CA ILE A 95 -14.69 8.36 1.69
C ILE A 95 -14.87 8.73 0.21
N GLU A 96 -15.51 7.91 -0.54
CA GLU A 96 -15.79 8.18 -1.97
C GLU A 96 -16.48 9.53 -2.22
N UNK A 97 -17.08 9.85 -1.30
CA UNK A 97 -17.71 11.01 -1.37
C UNK A 97 -16.85 12.13 -1.25
N VAL A 98 -16.14 12.07 -0.34
CA VAL A 98 -15.14 13.11 -0.10
C VAL A 98 -14.10 13.15 -1.24
N VAL A 99 -13.57 12.01 -1.66
CA VAL A 99 -12.65 11.94 -2.81
C VAL A 99 -13.23 12.68 -4.03
N LYS A 100 -14.50 12.47 -4.30
CA LYS A 100 -15.18 13.11 -5.43
C LYS A 100 -15.25 14.64 -5.30
N LEU A 101 -15.41 15.18 -4.08
CA LEU A 101 -15.40 16.64 -3.84
C LEU A 101 -14.05 17.29 -4.20
N PHE A 102 -12.96 16.52 -4.12
CA PHE A 102 -11.59 16.99 -4.42
C PHE A 102 -11.07 16.46 -5.77
N GLU A 103 -11.92 15.86 -6.60
CA GLU A 103 -11.53 15.25 -7.88
C GLU A 103 -10.80 16.23 -8.80
N GLY A 104 -11.27 17.47 -8.86
CA GLY A 104 -10.68 18.53 -9.68
C GLY A 104 -9.25 18.92 -9.25
N GLU A 105 -8.91 18.72 -7.99
CA GLU A 105 -7.57 19.01 -7.47
C GLU A 105 -6.62 17.80 -7.57
N GLY A 106 -7.16 16.58 -7.65
CA GLY A 106 -6.37 15.34 -7.68
C GLY A 106 -5.59 15.04 -6.40
N ARG A 107 -5.91 15.77 -5.30
CA ARG A 107 -5.14 15.74 -4.05
C ARG A 107 -5.72 14.82 -2.98
N VAL A 108 -6.80 14.13 -3.28
CA VAL A 108 -7.43 13.15 -2.37
C VAL A 108 -7.68 11.87 -3.15
N LYS A 109 -7.20 10.75 -2.64
CA LYS A 109 -7.31 9.46 -3.33
C LYS A 109 -7.78 8.37 -2.37
N TYR A 110 -8.41 7.35 -2.95
CA TYR A 110 -8.82 6.16 -2.24
C TYR A 110 -8.30 4.93 -3.00
N PHE A 111 -7.65 4.04 -2.29
CA PHE A 111 -7.20 2.75 -2.82
C PHE A 111 -7.81 1.63 -1.98
N PRO A 112 -8.60 0.73 -2.58
CA PRO A 112 -9.00 -0.49 -1.88
C PRO A 112 -7.81 -1.44 -1.80
N MET A 113 -7.52 -1.96 -0.61
CA MET A 113 -6.62 -3.11 -0.44
C MET A 113 -7.44 -4.35 -0.80
N ILE A 114 -7.19 -4.91 -1.99
CA ILE A 114 -8.04 -6.00 -2.49
C ILE A 114 -7.88 -7.22 -1.60
N GLN A 115 -8.99 -7.64 -1.06
CA GLN A 115 -9.23 -8.58 0.02
C GLN A 115 -8.84 -8.00 1.38
N GLU A 116 -7.60 -7.99 1.74
CA GLU A 116 -7.13 -7.61 3.08
C GLU A 116 -5.65 -7.24 3.00
N LEU A 117 -5.14 -6.60 4.03
CA LEU A 117 -3.71 -6.29 4.17
C LEU A 117 -2.83 -7.55 4.04
N GLU A 118 -3.32 -8.70 4.47
CA GLU A 118 -2.60 -9.97 4.35
C GLU A 118 -2.22 -10.29 2.90
N ALA A 119 -3.00 -9.85 1.91
CA ALA A 119 -2.64 -9.98 0.50
C ALA A 119 -1.35 -9.23 0.17
N TRP A 120 -1.14 -8.06 0.79
CA TRP A 120 0.08 -7.29 0.61
C TRP A 120 1.29 -7.92 1.33
N LEU A 121 1.06 -8.60 2.44
CA LEU A 121 2.14 -9.33 3.15
C LEU A 121 2.62 -10.54 2.35
N LEU A 122 1.70 -11.23 1.67
CA LEU A 122 2.01 -12.46 0.94
C LEU A 122 2.86 -12.25 -0.33
N VAL A 123 3.13 -10.99 -0.73
CA VAL A 123 3.94 -10.71 -1.93
C VAL A 123 5.40 -11.18 -1.80
N ASP A 124 5.88 -11.36 -0.55
CA ASP A 124 7.24 -11.85 -0.30
C ASP A 124 7.21 -13.02 0.69
N TYR A 125 6.98 -14.22 0.16
CA TYR A 125 6.90 -15.44 0.98
C TYR A 125 8.21 -15.72 1.73
N LEU A 126 9.36 -15.35 1.15
CA LEU A 126 10.66 -15.56 1.80
C LEU A 126 10.82 -14.65 3.04
N GLY A 127 10.32 -13.42 2.97
CA GLY A 127 10.25 -12.53 4.13
C GLY A 127 9.40 -13.11 5.26
N ILE A 128 8.26 -13.72 4.89
CA ILE A 128 7.40 -14.42 5.87
C ILE A 128 8.16 -15.59 6.50
N CYS A 129 8.92 -16.36 5.70
CA CYS A 129 9.78 -17.45 6.23
C CYS A 129 10.77 -16.90 7.26
N CYS A 130 11.44 -15.80 6.94
CA CYS A 130 12.43 -15.18 7.84
C CYS A 130 11.77 -14.75 9.17
N PHE A 131 10.58 -14.17 9.11
CA PHE A 131 9.85 -13.75 10.31
C PHE A 131 9.51 -14.94 11.22
N PHE A 132 8.84 -15.96 10.68
CA PHE A 132 8.35 -17.09 11.50
C PHE A 132 9.47 -17.98 12.02
N THR A 133 10.63 -18.01 11.36
CA THR A 133 11.80 -18.76 11.82
C THR A 133 12.75 -17.90 12.68
N LYS A 134 12.47 -16.59 12.77
CA LYS A 134 13.32 -15.60 13.46
C LYS A 134 14.76 -15.60 12.92
N ASN A 135 14.91 -15.77 11.61
CA ASN A 135 16.22 -15.88 10.98
C ASN A 135 16.24 -15.21 9.60
N ALA A 136 16.79 -14.00 9.55
CA ALA A 136 16.93 -13.21 8.32
C ALA A 136 17.88 -13.86 7.30
N ASP A 137 18.85 -14.71 7.77
CA ASP A 137 19.81 -15.38 6.89
C ASP A 137 19.15 -16.40 5.95
N HIS A 138 17.90 -16.75 6.20
CA HIS A 138 17.13 -17.60 5.28
C HIS A 138 16.97 -16.98 3.89
N ARG A 139 17.11 -15.67 3.77
CA ARG A 139 17.16 -15.00 2.45
C ARG A 139 18.32 -15.48 1.58
N ASN A 140 19.41 -15.95 2.19
CA ASN A 140 20.60 -16.46 1.50
C ASN A 140 20.68 -17.99 1.52
N ASN A 141 19.67 -18.67 2.06
CA ASN A 141 19.64 -20.11 2.23
C ASN A 141 18.86 -20.77 1.10
N ARG A 142 19.52 -21.56 0.27
CA ARG A 142 18.95 -22.21 -0.92
C ARG A 142 17.69 -23.03 -0.61
N LYS A 143 17.68 -23.75 0.51
CA LYS A 143 16.53 -24.57 0.92
C LYS A 143 15.27 -23.71 1.17
N TRP A 144 15.44 -22.53 1.76
CA TRP A 144 14.34 -21.62 2.05
C TRP A 144 13.91 -20.82 0.80
N ILE A 145 14.88 -20.45 -0.04
CA ILE A 145 14.60 -19.79 -1.33
C ILE A 145 13.75 -20.73 -2.23
N ASP A 146 14.18 -21.99 -2.36
CA ASP A 146 13.45 -22.98 -3.18
C ASP A 146 12.05 -23.26 -2.62
N PHE A 147 11.92 -23.32 -1.30
CA PHE A 147 10.64 -23.48 -0.63
C PHE A 147 9.71 -22.30 -0.92
N ALA A 148 10.18 -21.07 -0.70
CA ALA A 148 9.39 -19.86 -0.96
C ALA A 148 8.98 -19.80 -2.44
N ASN A 149 9.91 -20.06 -3.37
CA ASN A 149 9.63 -20.05 -4.80
C ASN A 149 8.59 -21.12 -5.19
N SER A 150 8.61 -22.28 -4.52
CA SER A 150 7.60 -23.33 -4.79
C SER A 150 6.19 -22.87 -4.37
N LYS A 151 6.08 -21.99 -3.37
CA LYS A 151 4.81 -21.43 -2.92
C LYS A 151 4.34 -20.26 -3.80
N GLN A 152 5.30 -19.57 -4.42
CA GLN A 152 5.05 -18.42 -5.29
C GLN A 152 5.04 -18.79 -6.80
N ARG A 153 4.94 -20.08 -7.13
CA ARG A 153 4.78 -20.55 -8.51
C ARG A 153 3.41 -20.18 -9.05
N GLY A 154 3.39 -19.59 -10.21
CA GLY A 154 2.16 -19.29 -10.92
C GLY A 154 1.89 -17.83 -11.15
N GLY A 155 2.79 -16.99 -10.69
CA GLY A 155 2.77 -15.63 -11.20
C GLY A 155 2.38 -14.51 -10.28
N THR A 156 1.86 -13.49 -10.90
CA THR A 156 1.66 -12.18 -10.33
C THR A 156 0.48 -12.11 -9.37
N ASP A 157 -0.51 -12.96 -9.53
CA ASP A 157 -1.70 -12.99 -8.67
C ASP A 157 -1.66 -14.19 -7.72
N LEU A 158 -0.69 -14.18 -6.85
CA LEU A 158 -0.45 -15.28 -5.92
C LEU A 158 -1.55 -15.48 -4.92
N ILE A 159 -2.19 -14.40 -4.61
CA ILE A 159 -3.41 -14.46 -3.90
C ILE A 159 -4.39 -14.00 -4.93
N ALA A 160 -4.73 -14.93 -5.78
CA ALA A 160 -5.92 -14.78 -6.56
C ALA A 160 -6.94 -14.24 -5.59
N GLU A 161 -7.28 -13.02 -5.80
CA GLU A 161 -8.37 -12.35 -5.15
C GLU A 161 -9.38 -13.44 -4.87
N ALA A 162 -9.64 -13.76 -3.62
CA ALA A 162 -10.42 -14.94 -3.32
C ALA A 162 -11.75 -14.75 -3.99
N GLU A 163 -11.84 -15.33 -5.16
CA GLU A 163 -13.12 -15.44 -5.85
C GLU A 163 -14.09 -16.04 -4.84
N SER A 164 -15.33 -15.67 -4.96
CA SER A 164 -16.39 -16.14 -4.08
C SER A 164 -16.25 -17.65 -3.81
N GLY A 165 -15.97 -18.00 -2.58
CA GLY A 165 -15.74 -19.38 -2.15
C GLY A 165 -14.28 -19.80 -2.03
N GLY A 166 -13.33 -18.91 -2.38
CA GLY A 166 -11.91 -19.15 -2.13
C GLY A 166 -11.50 -18.79 -0.71
N ARG A 167 -10.37 -19.26 -0.28
CA ARG A 167 -9.78 -18.86 1.01
C ARG A 167 -9.27 -17.43 0.89
N GLY A 168 -9.62 -16.59 1.85
CA GLY A 168 -9.13 -15.22 1.92
C GLY A 168 -7.63 -15.15 2.15
N ALA A 169 -7.06 -13.97 1.99
CA ALA A 169 -5.62 -13.73 2.15
C ALA A 169 -5.17 -14.07 3.59
N LYS A 170 -5.98 -13.77 4.58
CA LYS A 170 -5.73 -14.07 5.99
C LYS A 170 -5.58 -15.58 6.22
N GLU A 171 -6.52 -16.39 5.71
CA GLU A 171 -6.46 -17.86 5.83
C GLU A 171 -5.23 -18.41 5.09
N CYS A 172 -4.87 -17.82 3.95
CA CYS A 172 -3.65 -18.20 3.22
C CYS A 172 -2.41 -17.91 4.06
N LEU A 173 -2.35 -16.75 4.74
CA LEU A 173 -1.21 -16.39 5.59
C LEU A 173 -1.13 -17.28 6.85
N VAL A 174 -2.27 -17.60 7.47
CA VAL A 174 -2.33 -18.57 8.58
C VAL A 174 -1.74 -19.90 8.12
N LYS A 175 -2.21 -20.43 6.99
CA LYS A 175 -1.70 -21.70 6.43
C LYS A 175 -0.21 -21.62 6.10
N ALA A 176 0.24 -20.53 5.47
CA ALA A 176 1.65 -20.30 5.16
C ALA A 176 2.51 -20.35 6.42
N SER A 177 2.08 -19.65 7.48
CA SER A 177 2.80 -19.64 8.77
C SER A 177 2.91 -21.04 9.37
N GLN A 178 1.83 -21.83 9.32
CA GLN A 178 1.85 -23.22 9.80
C GLN A 178 2.84 -24.08 9.02
N GLU A 179 2.83 -23.99 7.68
CA GLU A 179 3.75 -24.76 6.81
C GLU A 179 5.21 -24.38 7.06
N ILE A 180 5.49 -23.10 7.28
CA ILE A 180 6.84 -22.59 7.59
C ILE A 180 7.31 -23.15 8.94
N LEU A 181 6.44 -23.08 9.96
CA LEU A 181 6.77 -23.56 11.31
C LEU A 181 7.05 -25.06 11.32
N ILE A 182 6.23 -25.86 10.62
CA ILE A 182 6.43 -27.31 10.49
C ILE A 182 7.74 -27.61 9.74
N LYS A 183 8.02 -26.89 8.65
CA LYS A 183 9.27 -27.05 7.90
C LYS A 183 10.49 -26.70 8.75
N HIS A 184 10.39 -25.67 9.58
CA HIS A 184 11.46 -25.24 10.49
C HIS A 184 11.66 -26.25 11.62
N ASN A 185 10.55 -26.77 12.19
CA ASN A 185 10.57 -27.74 13.27
C ASN A 185 9.53 -28.84 13.00
N PRO A 186 9.91 -29.95 12.35
CA PRO A 186 8.98 -31.04 12.00
C PRO A 186 8.26 -31.66 13.22
N ASN A 187 8.81 -31.54 14.41
CA ASN A 187 8.20 -32.08 15.62
C ASN A 187 6.91 -31.34 16.03
N LEU A 188 6.63 -30.17 15.43
CA LEU A 188 5.39 -29.41 15.70
C LEU A 188 4.13 -30.10 15.16
N THR A 189 4.26 -31.02 14.20
CA THR A 189 3.09 -31.74 13.64
C THR A 189 2.28 -32.49 14.68
N ASP A 190 2.94 -32.97 15.74
CA ASP A 190 2.29 -33.75 16.79
C ASP A 190 1.67 -32.90 17.91
N LYS A 191 1.82 -31.58 17.83
CA LYS A 191 1.40 -30.64 18.88
C LYS A 191 0.54 -29.51 18.31
N HIS A 192 -0.67 -29.84 17.87
CA HIS A 192 -1.63 -28.88 17.28
C HIS A 192 -1.81 -27.62 18.14
N LYS A 193 -1.79 -27.71 19.47
CA LYS A 193 -1.92 -26.54 20.35
C LYS A 193 -0.76 -25.57 20.18
N ASN A 194 0.47 -26.07 20.09
CA ASN A 194 1.68 -25.25 19.94
C ASN A 194 1.73 -24.59 18.54
N LEU A 195 1.28 -25.33 17.52
CA LEU A 195 1.19 -24.79 16.16
C LEU A 195 0.18 -23.65 16.09
N LYS A 196 -1.02 -23.82 16.66
CA LYS A 196 -2.05 -22.79 16.74
C LYS A 196 -1.58 -21.55 17.51
N ALA A 197 -0.83 -21.75 18.61
CA ALA A 197 -0.31 -20.65 19.41
C ALA A 197 0.80 -19.85 18.73
N SER A 198 1.41 -20.41 17.67
CA SER A 198 2.56 -19.81 16.98
C SER A 198 2.24 -19.35 15.56
N GLN A 199 1.06 -19.67 15.03
CA GLN A 199 0.65 -19.28 13.68
C GLN A 199 0.39 -17.76 13.58
N TYR A 200 0.15 -17.29 12.38
CA TYR A 200 -0.13 -15.88 12.12
C TYR A 200 -1.32 -15.35 12.92
N GLU A 201 -1.14 -14.16 13.48
CA GLU A 201 -2.16 -13.31 14.08
C GLU A 201 -1.98 -11.87 13.58
N GLU A 202 -3.05 -11.11 13.45
CA GLU A 202 -3.04 -9.71 12.95
C GLU A 202 -2.03 -8.82 13.67
N SER A 203 -1.88 -9.00 14.98
CA SER A 203 -0.91 -8.26 15.80
C SER A 203 0.54 -8.39 15.33
N GLN A 204 0.84 -9.37 14.44
CA GLN A 204 2.16 -9.61 13.89
C GLN A 204 2.38 -8.91 12.55
N SER A 205 1.33 -8.35 11.93
CA SER A 205 1.37 -7.80 10.56
C SER A 205 2.49 -6.78 10.36
N SER A 206 2.63 -5.81 11.26
CA SER A 206 3.68 -4.78 11.18
C SER A 206 5.09 -5.39 11.27
N LYS A 207 5.27 -6.38 12.14
CA LYS A 207 6.56 -7.06 12.31
C LYS A 207 6.91 -7.92 11.08
N ILE A 208 5.92 -8.57 10.47
CA ILE A 208 6.12 -9.29 9.19
C ILE A 208 6.55 -8.29 8.12
N ALA A 209 5.88 -7.13 8.03
CA ALA A 209 6.19 -6.10 7.05
C ALA A 209 7.66 -5.64 7.13
N GLU A 210 8.27 -5.63 8.32
CA GLU A 210 9.69 -5.30 8.50
C GLU A 210 10.62 -6.28 7.75
N TYR A 211 10.24 -7.55 7.68
CA TYR A 211 11.01 -8.61 7.01
C TYR A 211 10.80 -8.66 5.50
N LEU A 212 9.73 -8.06 4.97
CA LEU A 212 9.45 -8.10 3.53
C LEU A 212 10.48 -7.30 2.73
N GLU A 213 10.88 -7.81 1.60
CA GLU A 213 11.56 -7.04 0.55
C GLU A 213 10.52 -6.53 -0.44
N ILE A 214 10.49 -5.21 -0.58
CA ILE A 214 9.62 -4.55 -1.56
C ILE A 214 10.52 -4.09 -2.71
N ASP A 215 10.31 -4.70 -3.88
CA ASP A 215 11.02 -4.41 -5.11
C ASP A 215 10.03 -4.46 -6.29
N TYR A 216 10.53 -4.23 -7.50
CA TYR A 216 9.68 -4.21 -8.70
C TYR A 216 9.02 -5.57 -8.99
N GLN A 217 9.61 -6.67 -8.53
CA GLN A 217 9.04 -8.01 -8.72
C GLN A 217 7.91 -8.28 -7.71
N THR A 218 8.16 -7.97 -6.44
CA THR A 218 7.18 -8.17 -5.38
C THR A 218 5.95 -7.29 -5.56
N LEU A 219 6.14 -6.03 -6.01
CA LEU A 219 5.01 -5.13 -6.29
C LEU A 219 4.06 -5.69 -7.34
N ARG A 220 4.58 -6.36 -8.38
CA ARG A 220 3.77 -6.94 -9.47
C ARG A 220 2.91 -8.14 -9.03
N ARG A 221 3.18 -8.69 -7.85
CA ARG A 221 2.45 -9.86 -7.35
C ARG A 221 1.09 -9.52 -6.77
N ASN A 222 0.78 -8.24 -6.58
CA ASN A 222 -0.54 -7.81 -6.09
C ASN A 222 -0.92 -6.50 -6.76
N LYS A 223 -2.07 -6.50 -7.44
CA LYS A 223 -2.50 -5.35 -8.24
C LYS A 223 -2.77 -4.11 -7.38
N SER A 224 -3.47 -4.23 -6.26
CA SER A 224 -3.80 -3.07 -5.43
C SER A 224 -2.54 -2.46 -4.80
N LEU A 225 -1.56 -3.29 -4.44
CA LEU A 225 -0.26 -2.82 -3.95
C LEU A 225 0.52 -2.10 -5.06
N LEU A 226 0.50 -2.65 -6.29
CA LEU A 226 1.15 -2.02 -7.45
C LEU A 226 0.49 -0.67 -7.79
N ASP A 227 -0.84 -0.59 -7.75
CA ASP A 227 -1.58 0.65 -8.00
C ASP A 227 -1.21 1.73 -6.96
N PHE A 228 -1.13 1.35 -5.69
CA PHE A 228 -0.70 2.24 -4.60
C PHE A 228 0.76 2.69 -4.80
N ALA A 229 1.66 1.75 -5.09
CA ALA A 229 3.09 2.05 -5.33
C ALA A 229 3.27 2.97 -6.55
N THR A 230 2.50 2.76 -7.61
CA THR A 230 2.51 3.62 -8.81
C THR A 230 2.12 5.05 -8.45
N CYS A 231 1.11 5.23 -7.61
CA CYS A 231 0.70 6.56 -7.13
C CYS A 231 1.85 7.25 -6.38
N LEU A 232 2.53 6.53 -5.49
CA LEU A 232 3.67 7.07 -4.73
C LEU A 232 4.82 7.44 -5.68
N HIS A 233 5.11 6.59 -6.65
CA HIS A 233 6.17 6.84 -7.64
C HIS A 233 5.87 8.08 -8.50
N GLN A 234 4.65 8.23 -8.99
CA GLN A 234 4.25 9.39 -9.80
C GLN A 234 4.39 10.69 -9.00
N LEU A 235 4.05 10.68 -7.73
CA LEU A 235 4.20 11.84 -6.87
C LEU A 235 5.68 12.19 -6.65
N ASP A 236 6.53 11.20 -6.43
CA ASP A 236 7.98 11.39 -6.24
C ASP A 236 8.62 11.97 -7.51
N ALA A 237 8.32 11.40 -8.67
CA ALA A 237 8.81 11.89 -9.97
C ALA A 237 8.36 13.33 -10.25
N TYR A 238 7.11 13.65 -9.94
CA TYR A 238 6.57 15.00 -10.09
C TYR A 238 7.39 16.02 -9.26
N PHE A 239 7.63 15.74 -7.98
CA PHE A 239 8.38 16.64 -7.11
C PHE A 239 9.84 16.77 -7.53
N PHE A 240 10.45 15.70 -8.01
CA PHE A 240 11.83 15.73 -8.51
C PHE A 240 11.94 16.70 -9.71
N ILE A 241 11.06 16.56 -10.68
CA ILE A 241 11.02 17.42 -11.87
C ILE A 241 10.76 18.87 -11.46
N PHE A 242 9.78 19.12 -10.57
CA PHE A 242 9.46 20.46 -10.09
C PHE A 242 10.67 21.12 -9.42
N SER A 243 11.41 20.40 -8.59
CA SER A 243 12.59 20.93 -7.90
C SER A 243 13.72 21.30 -8.87
N ILE A 244 13.87 20.55 -9.98
CA ILE A 244 14.83 20.89 -11.05
C ILE A 244 14.41 22.22 -11.71
N TYR A 245 13.16 22.35 -12.12
CA TYR A 245 12.66 23.56 -12.77
C TYR A 245 12.79 24.79 -11.84
N GLU A 246 12.51 24.62 -10.54
CA GLU A 246 12.69 25.66 -9.53
C GLU A 246 14.16 26.08 -9.42
N SER A 247 15.08 25.11 -9.36
CA SER A 247 16.53 25.39 -9.27
C SER A 247 17.08 26.06 -10.51
N LEU A 248 16.46 25.85 -11.67
CA LEU A 248 16.83 26.48 -12.93
C LEU A 248 16.15 27.85 -13.12
N GLY A 249 15.33 28.30 -12.18
CA GLY A 249 14.58 29.57 -12.28
C GLY A 249 13.54 29.58 -13.39
N LEU A 250 13.09 28.40 -13.83
CA LEU A 250 12.16 28.26 -14.95
C LEU A 250 10.69 28.22 -14.51
N VAL A 251 10.43 28.23 -13.20
CA VAL A 251 9.08 28.23 -12.64
C VAL A 251 8.81 29.56 -11.96
N ASP A 252 7.93 30.36 -12.55
CA ASP A 252 7.34 31.48 -11.85
C ASP A 252 6.15 30.90 -11.01
N ILE A 253 6.28 31.01 -9.71
CA ILE A 253 5.31 30.48 -8.71
C ILE A 253 3.89 31.04 -8.95
N ASN A 254 3.76 32.13 -9.71
CA ASN A 254 2.47 32.78 -9.97
C ASN A 254 1.74 32.23 -11.22
N SER A 255 2.32 31.33 -12.00
CA SER A 255 1.67 30.77 -13.19
C SER A 255 1.01 29.40 -12.89
N ALA A 256 -0.07 29.42 -12.12
CA ALA A 256 -0.85 28.23 -11.78
C ALA A 256 -1.34 27.43 -13.01
N HIS A 257 -1.45 28.10 -14.16
CA HIS A 257 -1.94 27.50 -15.41
C HIS A 257 -0.86 26.59 -16.06
N LEU A 258 0.39 27.04 -16.09
CA LEU A 258 1.52 26.29 -16.64
C LEU A 258 1.79 25.03 -15.80
N HIS A 259 1.58 25.16 -14.49
CA HIS A 259 1.71 24.10 -13.51
C HIS A 259 0.75 22.94 -13.79
N THR A 260 -0.52 23.25 -14.07
CA THR A 260 -1.55 22.22 -14.34
C THR A 260 -1.31 21.52 -15.69
N GLU A 261 -0.91 22.27 -16.71
CA GLU A 261 -0.61 21.73 -18.05
C GLU A 261 0.61 20.80 -18.02
N LEU A 262 1.67 21.21 -17.32
CA LEU A 262 2.88 20.41 -17.16
C LEU A 262 2.60 19.13 -16.36
N VAL A 263 1.80 19.24 -15.30
CA VAL A 263 1.34 18.09 -14.50
C VAL A 263 0.56 17.10 -15.38
N LEU A 264 -0.38 17.60 -16.16
CA LEU A 264 -1.20 16.78 -17.05
C LEU A 264 -0.37 16.14 -18.18
N PHE A 265 0.61 16.89 -18.72
CA PHE A 265 1.52 16.38 -19.74
C PHE A 265 2.42 15.25 -19.20
N LEU A 266 3.02 15.49 -18.03
CA LEU A 266 3.88 14.49 -17.37
C LEU A 266 3.08 13.28 -16.89
N TYR A 267 1.87 13.50 -16.40
CA TYR A 267 0.95 12.45 -16.01
C TYR A 267 0.58 11.56 -17.22
N LYS A 268 0.26 12.18 -18.36
CA LYS A 268 -0.05 11.45 -19.61
C LYS A 268 1.17 10.70 -20.16
N LYS A 269 2.37 11.27 -20.03
CA LYS A 269 3.60 10.60 -20.49
C LYS A 269 4.12 9.54 -19.53
N SER A 270 4.00 9.73 -18.22
CA SER A 270 4.46 8.74 -17.23
C SER A 270 3.62 7.44 -17.24
N MET A 271 2.40 7.50 -17.75
CA MET A 271 1.58 6.28 -17.96
C MET A 271 2.13 5.38 -19.07
N PHE A 272 3.03 5.88 -19.93
CA PHE A 272 3.52 5.16 -21.11
C PHE A 272 5.02 4.89 -21.13
N LEU A 273 5.80 5.44 -20.19
CA LEU A 273 7.27 5.33 -20.24
C LEU A 273 7.82 4.65 -18.98
N TYR A 274 8.59 3.61 -19.18
CA TYR A 274 9.46 3.04 -18.14
C TYR A 274 10.46 4.11 -17.67
N PRO A 275 10.90 4.08 -16.40
CA PRO A 275 11.75 5.16 -15.83
C PRO A 275 13.02 5.46 -16.62
N ILE A 276 13.55 4.51 -17.38
CA ILE A 276 14.79 4.65 -18.15
C ILE A 276 14.57 5.55 -19.38
N GLU A 277 13.40 5.47 -20.03
CA GLU A 277 13.13 6.30 -21.23
C GLU A 277 12.85 7.76 -20.88
N LEU A 278 12.31 8.03 -19.68
CA LEU A 278 12.08 9.40 -19.22
C LEU A 278 13.42 10.14 -19.05
N TYR A 279 14.44 9.44 -18.54
CA TYR A 279 15.79 10.01 -18.36
C TYR A 279 16.42 10.43 -19.70
N TYR A 280 16.25 9.61 -20.75
CA TYR A 280 16.79 9.90 -22.08
C TYR A 280 16.09 11.06 -22.79
N HIS A 281 14.80 11.27 -22.57
CA HIS A 281 14.06 12.36 -23.22
C HIS A 281 14.28 13.73 -22.56
N ILE A 282 14.61 13.77 -21.27
CA ILE A 282 14.82 15.03 -20.54
C ILE A 282 16.25 15.58 -20.79
N PHE A 283 17.23 14.70 -21.00
CA PHE A 283 18.64 15.11 -21.07
C PHE A 283 19.25 15.14 -22.50
N ASN A 284 18.47 14.79 -23.52
CA ASN A 284 18.92 14.82 -24.92
C ASN A 284 18.17 15.84 -25.79
N VAL A 285 17.73 16.97 -25.21
CA VAL A 285 17.22 18.12 -25.97
C VAL A 285 18.25 19.23 -25.96
#